data_472e171e8b4e3c7f0a350ea54c10bca8
#
_entry.id   472e171e8b4e3c7f0a350ea54c10bca8
#
_cell.length_a   1.000
_cell.length_b   1.000
_cell.length_c   1.000
_cell.angle_alpha   90.00
_cell.angle_beta   90.00
_cell.angle_gamma   90.00
#
_symmetry.space_group_name_H-M   'P 1'
#
loop_
_entity.id
_entity.type
_entity.pdbx_description
1 polymer ?
#
loop_
_entity_poly.entity_id
_entity_poly.type
_entity_poly.pdbx_seq_one_letter_code
_entity_poly.pdbx_strand_id
1 'polypeptide(L)'
;MRRGLFFGLAIALLAMSAAPATAGSNLTGNDLLERCSASASENPVQWGVCLGYVMAVADLLGQGRPINGARACIAADVTSGQLMDVVRQWLERNPARRHINGAALVAVALQQAFPCK
;
A
#
# COMPACT_ATOMS: atom_id res chain seq x y z
N MET A 1 -23.99 -69.72 11.09
CA MET A 1 -23.55 -68.64 11.99
C MET A 1 -22.47 -67.83 11.27
N ARG A 2 -22.85 -66.72 10.67
CA ARG A 2 -21.90 -65.79 10.06
C ARG A 2 -21.86 -64.52 10.91
N ARG A 3 -20.75 -64.30 11.57
CA ARG A 3 -20.48 -63.06 12.30
C ARG A 3 -19.96 -62.05 11.28
N GLY A 4 -20.82 -61.10 10.89
CA GLY A 4 -20.40 -59.97 10.08
C GLY A 4 -19.67 -58.97 10.93
N LEU A 5 -18.38 -58.79 10.65
CA LEU A 5 -17.57 -57.70 11.21
C LEU A 5 -17.93 -56.41 10.45
N PHE A 6 -18.68 -55.53 11.07
CA PHE A 6 -18.87 -54.16 10.55
C PHE A 6 -17.67 -53.35 10.95
N PHE A 7 -16.73 -53.13 10.03
CA PHE A 7 -15.72 -52.10 10.15
C PHE A 7 -16.38 -50.74 9.95
N GLY A 8 -16.69 -50.10 11.04
CA GLY A 8 -17.12 -48.69 11.00
C GLY A 8 -15.96 -47.80 10.61
N LEU A 9 -15.98 -47.32 9.39
CA LEU A 9 -15.03 -46.32 8.92
C LEU A 9 -15.42 -44.97 9.55
N ALA A 10 -14.75 -44.59 10.65
CA ALA A 10 -14.92 -43.26 11.25
C ALA A 10 -14.18 -42.25 10.35
N ILE A 11 -14.94 -41.55 9.50
CA ILE A 11 -14.42 -40.41 8.76
C ILE A 11 -14.29 -39.25 9.75
N ALA A 12 -13.10 -39.00 10.24
CA ALA A 12 -12.78 -37.80 11.00
C ALA A 12 -12.81 -36.60 10.04
N LEU A 13 -13.91 -35.83 10.04
CA LEU A 13 -13.95 -34.52 9.40
C LEU A 13 -13.02 -33.59 10.20
N LEU A 14 -11.81 -33.39 9.69
CA LEU A 14 -10.97 -32.28 10.11
C LEU A 14 -11.64 -31.00 9.64
N ALA A 15 -12.35 -30.34 10.55
CA ALA A 15 -12.80 -28.99 10.33
C ALA A 15 -11.56 -28.07 10.27
N MET A 16 -11.08 -27.79 9.06
CA MET A 16 -10.08 -26.74 8.84
C MET A 16 -10.74 -25.41 9.17
N SER A 17 -10.50 -24.93 10.38
CA SER A 17 -10.84 -23.56 10.73
C SER A 17 -10.00 -22.61 9.88
N ALA A 18 -10.59 -22.13 8.78
CA ALA A 18 -9.99 -21.05 8.02
C ALA A 18 -10.03 -19.79 8.90
N ALA A 19 -8.87 -19.38 9.44
CA ALA A 19 -8.75 -18.08 10.07
C ALA A 19 -9.11 -17.01 9.03
N PRO A 20 -9.93 -15.98 9.37
CA PRO A 20 -10.23 -14.90 8.44
C PRO A 20 -8.91 -14.24 8.06
N ALA A 21 -8.58 -14.26 6.76
CA ALA A 21 -7.47 -13.49 6.24
C ALA A 21 -7.81 -12.01 6.39
N THR A 22 -7.23 -11.37 7.40
CA THR A 22 -7.27 -9.91 7.49
C THR A 22 -6.34 -9.36 6.43
N ALA A 23 -6.90 -8.95 5.28
CA ALA A 23 -6.19 -8.19 4.26
C ALA A 23 -5.97 -6.75 4.76
N GLY A 24 -5.20 -6.60 5.83
CA GLY A 24 -4.81 -5.32 6.38
C GLY A 24 -3.36 -5.03 6.05
N SER A 25 -3.03 -4.77 4.80
CA SER A 25 -1.73 -4.21 4.48
C SER A 25 -1.87 -2.70 4.31
N ASN A 26 -1.96 -2.01 5.39
CA ASN A 26 -1.88 -0.57 5.37
C ASN A 26 -0.43 -0.18 5.61
N LEU A 27 0.27 0.17 4.53
CA LEU A 27 1.57 0.80 4.68
C LEU A 27 1.38 2.14 5.40
N THR A 28 2.18 2.35 6.42
CA THR A 28 2.25 3.64 7.11
C THR A 28 3.23 4.58 6.40
N GLY A 29 3.27 5.84 6.81
CA GLY A 29 4.30 6.77 6.32
C GLY A 29 5.72 6.32 6.68
N ASN A 30 5.93 5.64 7.81
CA ASN A 30 7.24 5.09 8.16
C ASN A 30 7.65 3.99 7.17
N ASP A 31 6.74 3.06 6.84
CA ASP A 31 7.00 2.01 5.86
C ASP A 31 7.31 2.59 4.48
N LEU A 32 6.56 3.62 4.08
CA LEU A 32 6.79 4.29 2.80
C LEU A 32 8.12 5.02 2.76
N LEU A 33 8.50 5.71 3.83
CA LEU A 33 9.79 6.41 3.88
C LEU A 33 10.95 5.43 3.70
N GLU A 34 10.90 4.27 4.36
CA GLU A 34 11.91 3.23 4.19
C GLU A 34 12.00 2.78 2.73
N ARG A 35 10.86 2.48 2.10
CA ARG A 35 10.80 2.00 0.72
C ARG A 35 11.20 3.08 -0.29
N CYS A 36 10.75 4.31 -0.09
CA CYS A 36 11.05 5.44 -0.96
C CYS A 36 12.48 5.98 -0.78
N SER A 37 13.17 5.56 0.26
CA SER A 37 14.60 5.86 0.47
C SER A 37 15.53 4.82 -0.16
N ALA A 38 14.99 3.71 -0.66
CA ALA A 38 15.75 2.68 -1.35
C ALA A 38 16.15 3.13 -2.77
N SER A 39 17.30 2.67 -3.24
CA SER A 39 17.71 2.87 -4.63
C SER A 39 17.32 1.68 -5.50
N ALA A 40 17.03 1.94 -6.78
CA ALA A 40 16.72 0.89 -7.74
C ALA A 40 17.86 -0.12 -7.94
N SER A 41 19.10 0.32 -7.78
CA SER A 41 20.29 -0.52 -7.96
C SER A 41 20.60 -1.42 -6.75
N GLU A 42 20.38 -0.93 -5.54
CA GLU A 42 20.72 -1.64 -4.31
C GLU A 42 19.56 -2.47 -3.75
N ASN A 43 18.35 -1.94 -3.84
CA ASN A 43 17.15 -2.61 -3.35
C ASN A 43 15.96 -2.38 -4.30
N PRO A 44 15.95 -3.06 -5.46
CA PRO A 44 14.94 -2.85 -6.49
C PRO A 44 13.52 -3.20 -6.03
N VAL A 45 13.36 -4.14 -5.11
CA VAL A 45 12.04 -4.53 -4.59
C VAL A 45 11.42 -3.40 -3.78
N GLN A 46 12.16 -2.84 -2.83
CA GLN A 46 11.67 -1.74 -2.01
C GLN A 46 11.40 -0.49 -2.85
N TRP A 47 12.32 -0.17 -3.76
CA TRP A 47 12.15 0.92 -4.72
C TRP A 47 10.89 0.72 -5.57
N GLY A 48 10.66 -0.48 -6.09
CA GLY A 48 9.48 -0.82 -6.89
C GLY A 48 8.18 -0.72 -6.12
N VAL A 49 8.17 -1.08 -4.83
CA VAL A 49 7.00 -0.89 -3.96
C VAL A 49 6.69 0.59 -3.78
N CYS A 50 7.70 1.42 -3.54
CA CYS A 50 7.50 2.88 -3.48
C CYS A 50 6.93 3.41 -4.78
N LEU A 51 7.54 3.06 -5.92
CA LEU A 51 7.09 3.48 -7.24
C LEU A 51 5.62 3.12 -7.48
N GLY A 52 5.27 1.85 -7.33
CA GLY A 52 3.91 1.36 -7.58
C GLY A 52 2.87 2.01 -6.66
N TYR A 53 3.22 2.17 -5.39
CA TYR A 53 2.32 2.76 -4.41
C TYR A 53 2.04 4.24 -4.69
N VAL A 54 3.09 5.02 -4.95
CA VAL A 54 2.97 6.45 -5.27
C VAL A 54 2.21 6.65 -6.57
N MET A 55 2.53 5.85 -7.60
CA MET A 55 1.85 5.94 -8.90
C MET A 55 0.37 5.59 -8.81
N ALA A 56 0.00 4.57 -8.04
CA ALA A 56 -1.41 4.20 -7.86
C ALA A 56 -2.23 5.34 -7.21
N VAL A 57 -1.68 6.00 -6.21
CA VAL A 57 -2.32 7.17 -5.58
C VAL A 57 -2.39 8.34 -6.55
N ALA A 58 -1.29 8.61 -7.28
CA ALA A 58 -1.24 9.68 -8.28
C ALA A 58 -2.27 9.48 -9.40
N ASP A 59 -2.45 8.25 -9.87
CA ASP A 59 -3.44 7.90 -10.90
C ASP A 59 -4.87 8.19 -10.43
N LEU A 60 -5.20 7.84 -9.20
CA LEU A 60 -6.52 8.15 -8.63
C LEU A 60 -6.77 9.65 -8.54
N LEU A 61 -5.78 10.40 -8.06
CA LEU A 61 -5.86 11.86 -7.97
C LEU A 61 -5.96 12.49 -9.36
N GLY A 62 -5.21 11.97 -10.33
CA GLY A 62 -5.25 12.40 -11.73
C GLY A 62 -6.61 12.18 -12.41
N GLN A 63 -7.38 11.19 -11.94
CA GLN A 63 -8.76 10.95 -12.36
C GLN A 63 -9.79 11.82 -11.62
N GLY A 64 -9.34 12.77 -10.82
CA GLY A 64 -10.20 13.64 -10.03
C GLY A 64 -10.80 12.97 -8.79
N ARG A 65 -10.28 11.83 -8.37
CA ARG A 65 -10.75 11.13 -7.17
C ARG A 65 -10.01 11.64 -5.94
N PRO A 66 -10.71 12.27 -4.98
CA PRO A 66 -10.05 12.72 -3.76
C PRO A 66 -9.73 11.50 -2.86
N ILE A 67 -8.63 11.61 -2.13
CA ILE A 67 -8.24 10.63 -1.10
C ILE A 67 -8.22 11.35 0.24
N ASN A 68 -9.09 10.97 1.14
CA ASN A 68 -9.32 11.67 2.41
C ASN A 68 -9.50 13.19 2.23
N GLY A 69 -10.21 13.59 1.19
CA GLY A 69 -10.44 14.99 0.84
C GLY A 69 -9.28 15.69 0.13
N ALA A 70 -8.09 15.08 0.06
CA ALA A 70 -6.96 15.65 -0.66
C ALA A 70 -7.16 15.51 -2.18
N ARG A 71 -6.87 16.57 -2.90
CA ARG A 71 -6.89 16.64 -4.37
C ARG A 71 -5.56 17.18 -4.87
N ALA A 72 -5.08 16.63 -5.98
CA ALA A 72 -3.88 17.13 -6.62
C ALA A 72 -4.09 17.26 -8.13
N CYS A 73 -3.51 18.29 -8.72
CA CYS A 73 -3.54 18.55 -10.16
C CYS A 73 -2.13 18.38 -10.72
N ILE A 74 -1.77 17.13 -11.00
CA ILE A 74 -0.45 16.75 -11.47
C ILE A 74 -0.37 16.98 -12.98
N ALA A 75 0.58 17.80 -13.41
CA ALA A 75 0.80 18.04 -14.84
C ALA A 75 1.34 16.79 -15.54
N ALA A 76 1.01 16.62 -16.83
CA ALA A 76 1.33 15.44 -17.61
C ALA A 76 2.86 15.21 -17.81
N ASP A 77 3.66 16.24 -17.65
CA ASP A 77 5.13 16.20 -17.79
C ASP A 77 5.87 15.89 -16.48
N VAL A 78 5.15 15.73 -15.37
CA VAL A 78 5.74 15.31 -14.08
C VAL A 78 6.11 13.83 -14.16
N THR A 79 7.37 13.51 -13.90
CA THR A 79 7.87 12.13 -13.95
C THR A 79 7.54 11.35 -12.69
N SER A 80 7.50 10.02 -12.78
CA SER A 80 7.33 9.15 -11.61
C SER A 80 8.44 9.34 -10.56
N GLY A 81 9.67 9.58 -10.99
CA GLY A 81 10.79 9.89 -10.10
C GLY A 81 10.56 11.16 -9.31
N GLN A 82 10.04 12.21 -9.95
CA GLN A 82 9.67 13.45 -9.26
C GLN A 82 8.57 13.22 -8.22
N LEU A 83 7.54 12.43 -8.55
CA LEU A 83 6.48 12.11 -7.59
C LEU A 83 7.02 11.35 -6.37
N MET A 84 7.91 10.39 -6.58
CA MET A 84 8.57 9.65 -5.49
C MET A 84 9.41 10.60 -4.61
N ASP A 85 10.17 11.50 -5.21
CA ASP A 85 10.98 12.48 -4.49
C ASP A 85 10.12 13.45 -3.66
N VAL A 86 9.04 13.93 -4.22
CA VAL A 86 8.07 14.79 -3.50
C VAL A 86 7.54 14.07 -2.26
N VAL A 87 7.11 12.83 -2.40
CA VAL A 87 6.58 12.04 -1.29
C VAL A 87 7.65 11.75 -0.25
N ARG A 88 8.83 11.32 -0.66
CA ARG A 88 9.95 11.04 0.25
C ARG A 88 10.32 12.29 1.05
N GLN A 89 10.52 13.41 0.39
CA GLN A 89 10.86 14.68 1.07
C GLN A 89 9.78 15.16 2.01
N TRP A 90 8.50 14.99 1.65
CA TRP A 90 7.40 15.33 2.52
C TRP A 90 7.40 14.46 3.78
N LEU A 91 7.60 13.16 3.66
CA LEU A 91 7.69 12.22 4.78
C LEU A 91 8.87 12.56 5.70
N GLU A 92 10.02 12.91 5.14
CA GLU A 92 11.20 13.33 5.91
C GLU A 92 10.90 14.57 6.77
N ARG A 93 10.15 15.53 6.23
CA ARG A 93 9.82 16.79 6.91
C ARG A 93 8.66 16.68 7.90
N ASN A 94 7.90 15.60 7.86
CA ASN A 94 6.71 15.42 8.69
C ASN A 94 6.79 14.16 9.58
N PRO A 95 7.80 14.03 10.45
CA PRO A 95 7.99 12.83 11.26
C PRO A 95 6.82 12.51 12.19
N ALA A 96 6.14 13.52 12.71
CA ALA A 96 5.01 13.34 13.61
C ALA A 96 3.77 12.71 12.94
N ARG A 97 3.72 12.70 11.62
CA ARG A 97 2.57 12.15 10.86
C ARG A 97 2.83 10.78 10.26
N ARG A 98 4.04 10.26 10.31
CA ARG A 98 4.43 9.02 9.62
C ARG A 98 3.74 7.74 10.13
N HIS A 99 3.10 7.77 11.29
CA HIS A 99 2.29 6.65 11.79
C HIS A 99 0.94 6.54 11.07
N ILE A 100 0.54 7.53 10.30
CA ILE A 100 -0.73 7.57 9.57
C ILE A 100 -0.63 6.69 8.31
N ASN A 101 -1.79 6.29 7.78
CA ASN A 101 -1.92 5.52 6.54
C ASN A 101 -1.17 6.19 5.38
N GLY A 102 -0.35 5.41 4.68
CA GLY A 102 0.52 5.90 3.62
C GLY A 102 -0.21 6.55 2.46
N ALA A 103 -1.35 6.01 2.02
CA ALA A 103 -2.10 6.58 0.89
C ALA A 103 -2.61 7.98 1.20
N ALA A 104 -3.08 8.21 2.42
CA ALA A 104 -3.49 9.55 2.87
C ALA A 104 -2.32 10.52 2.88
N LEU A 105 -1.15 10.08 3.31
CA LEU A 105 0.06 10.93 3.36
C LEU A 105 0.60 11.23 1.96
N VAL A 106 0.61 10.25 1.05
CA VAL A 106 0.96 10.46 -0.36
C VAL A 106 0.03 11.49 -0.99
N ALA A 107 -1.28 11.36 -0.77
CA ALA A 107 -2.25 12.31 -1.31
C ALA A 107 -2.02 13.74 -0.80
N VAL A 108 -1.75 13.91 0.49
CA VAL A 108 -1.43 15.22 1.08
C VAL A 108 -0.12 15.78 0.51
N ALA A 109 0.92 14.97 0.40
CA ALA A 109 2.20 15.38 -0.18
C ALA A 109 2.04 15.87 -1.62
N LEU A 110 1.28 15.13 -2.43
CA LEU A 110 1.00 15.50 -3.82
C LEU A 110 0.09 16.72 -3.94
N GLN A 111 -0.90 16.87 -3.05
CA GLN A 111 -1.75 18.07 -3.00
C GLN A 111 -0.93 19.34 -2.72
N GLN A 112 0.02 19.26 -1.78
CA GLN A 112 0.85 20.42 -1.43
C GLN A 112 1.83 20.78 -2.54
N ALA A 113 2.36 19.80 -3.26
CA ALA A 113 3.28 20.02 -4.36
C ALA A 113 2.58 20.45 -5.66
N PHE A 114 1.38 19.93 -5.92
CA PHE A 114 0.61 20.12 -7.14
C PHE A 114 -0.84 20.55 -6.82
N PRO A 115 -1.00 21.73 -6.23
CA PRO A 115 -2.34 22.19 -5.84
C PRO A 115 -3.23 22.42 -7.05
N CYS A 116 -4.51 22.08 -6.92
CA CYS A 116 -5.54 22.46 -7.87
C CYS A 116 -5.94 23.94 -7.65
N LYS A 117 -6.13 24.65 -8.73
CA LYS A 117 -6.54 26.06 -8.69
C LYS A 117 -8.06 26.19 -8.64
#